data_bc414b8c3c62720334d1c2f9faa377a8
#
_entry.id   bc414b8c3c62720334d1c2f9faa377a8
#
_cell.length_a   1.000
_cell.length_b   1.000
_cell.length_c   1.000
_cell.angle_alpha   90.00
_cell.angle_beta   90.00
_cell.angle_gamma   90.00
#
_symmetry.space_group_name_H-M   'P 1'
#
loop_
_entity.id
_entity.type
_entity.pdbx_description
1 polymer ?
#
loop_
_entity_poly.entity_id
_entity_poly.type
_entity_poly.pdbx_seq_one_letter_code
_entity_poly.pdbx_strand_id
1 'polypeptide(L)'
;QYEWRGLMLDPSRHFYSVEETKQFLDHMALYKYNKFHWHLTDGVAWRIQINKYPLLTQRGAWREFRLDIDINCEKRAQNENNPTLLLPTKYIRKENGRRLYGGFYTQDEVKEVVRYAAIRGIDVIPEIDMPGHFWCGTQAYPLLSCGQDGNDPLCLGKELTLEFCRNVWQEIFQLFPYEYAHIGGDEVDRSRW
;
A
#
# COMPACT_ATOMS: atom_id res chain seq x y z
N GLN A 1 24.21 -6.25 -19.76
CA GLN A 1 22.86 -6.55 -19.26
C GLN A 1 22.85 -6.28 -17.76
N TYR A 2 21.86 -5.51 -17.26
CA TYR A 2 21.76 -5.20 -15.83
C TYR A 2 21.17 -6.39 -15.07
N GLU A 3 21.72 -6.70 -13.91
CA GLU A 3 21.21 -7.75 -13.02
C GLU A 3 19.88 -7.35 -12.36
N TRP A 4 19.77 -6.08 -11.96
CA TRP A 4 18.57 -5.51 -11.38
C TRP A 4 17.74 -4.75 -12.42
N ARG A 5 16.54 -5.22 -12.72
CA ARG A 5 15.59 -4.60 -13.64
C ARG A 5 14.23 -4.58 -12.98
N GLY A 6 13.93 -3.46 -12.31
CA GLY A 6 12.74 -3.32 -11.47
C GLY A 6 11.66 -2.44 -12.07
N LEU A 7 10.41 -2.73 -11.70
CA LEU A 7 9.27 -1.83 -11.86
C LEU A 7 8.51 -1.77 -10.54
N MET A 8 7.93 -0.61 -10.26
CA MET A 8 7.08 -0.37 -9.11
C MET A 8 5.61 -0.33 -9.52
N LEU A 9 4.73 -0.90 -8.67
CA LEU A 9 3.29 -0.71 -8.72
C LEU A 9 2.84 -0.10 -7.39
N ASP A 10 1.99 0.93 -7.48
CA ASP A 10 1.43 1.64 -6.31
C ASP A 10 -0.06 1.34 -6.13
N PRO A 11 -0.43 0.27 -5.41
CA PRO A 11 -1.81 -0.02 -5.08
C PRO A 11 -2.38 0.90 -3.99
N SER A 12 -1.55 1.67 -3.28
CA SER A 12 -2.04 2.58 -2.25
C SER A 12 -2.88 3.69 -2.88
N ARG A 13 -2.36 4.36 -3.91
CA ARG A 13 -3.10 5.41 -4.61
C ARG A 13 -4.21 4.85 -5.48
N HIS A 14 -3.96 3.75 -6.19
CA HIS A 14 -4.93 3.05 -7.03
C HIS A 14 -4.87 1.56 -6.75
N PHE A 15 -5.95 0.98 -6.18
CA PHE A 15 -5.97 -0.43 -5.84
C PHE A 15 -6.12 -1.32 -7.08
N TYR A 16 -5.32 -2.37 -7.15
CA TYR A 16 -5.34 -3.40 -8.18
C TYR A 16 -5.66 -4.75 -7.54
N SER A 17 -6.53 -5.55 -8.16
CA SER A 17 -6.80 -6.93 -7.72
C SER A 17 -5.55 -7.82 -7.88
N VAL A 18 -5.63 -9.02 -7.30
CA VAL A 18 -4.62 -10.07 -7.50
C VAL A 18 -4.44 -10.37 -8.99
N GLU A 19 -5.54 -10.48 -9.74
CA GLU A 19 -5.52 -10.74 -11.18
C GLU A 19 -4.85 -9.60 -11.97
N GLU A 20 -5.18 -8.35 -11.67
CA GLU A 20 -4.54 -7.18 -12.29
C GLU A 20 -3.04 -7.12 -11.96
N THR A 21 -2.68 -7.44 -10.71
CA THR A 21 -1.26 -7.54 -10.29
C THR A 21 -0.53 -8.68 -11.03
N LYS A 22 -1.18 -9.83 -11.23
CA LYS A 22 -0.61 -10.93 -12.03
C LYS A 22 -0.42 -10.54 -13.50
N GLN A 23 -1.38 -9.83 -14.10
CA GLN A 23 -1.22 -9.31 -15.46
C GLN A 23 -0.02 -8.34 -15.57
N PHE A 24 0.19 -7.49 -14.54
CA PHE A 24 1.36 -6.64 -14.47
C PHE A 24 2.66 -7.47 -14.43
N LEU A 25 2.69 -8.54 -13.62
CA LEU A 25 3.83 -9.47 -13.55
C LEU A 25 4.07 -10.22 -14.88
N ASP A 26 3.01 -10.55 -15.62
CA ASP A 26 3.14 -11.15 -16.97
C ASP A 26 3.82 -10.19 -17.94
N HIS A 27 3.45 -8.90 -17.92
CA HIS A 27 4.12 -7.88 -18.72
C HIS A 27 5.58 -7.67 -18.27
N MET A 28 5.84 -7.67 -16.95
CA MET A 28 7.21 -7.61 -16.44
C MET A 28 8.07 -8.76 -16.97
N ALA A 29 7.55 -9.98 -16.92
CA ALA A 29 8.25 -11.16 -17.44
C ALA A 29 8.52 -11.06 -18.95
N LEU A 30 7.52 -10.63 -19.73
CA LEU A 30 7.63 -10.42 -21.18
C LEU A 30 8.77 -9.45 -21.53
N TYR A 31 8.91 -8.37 -20.78
CA TYR A 31 9.95 -7.36 -20.96
C TYR A 31 11.23 -7.64 -20.15
N LYS A 32 11.36 -8.84 -19.56
CA LYS A 32 12.53 -9.32 -18.81
C LYS A 32 12.87 -8.49 -17.57
N TYR A 33 11.89 -7.88 -16.94
CA TYR A 33 12.04 -7.34 -15.60
C TYR A 33 12.07 -8.49 -14.58
N ASN A 34 12.83 -8.31 -13.51
CA ASN A 34 13.04 -9.36 -12.51
C ASN A 34 12.89 -8.89 -11.04
N LYS A 35 12.53 -7.63 -10.82
CA LYS A 35 12.28 -7.07 -9.49
C LYS A 35 10.96 -6.32 -9.50
N PHE A 36 10.01 -6.82 -8.73
CA PHE A 36 8.71 -6.20 -8.54
C PHE A 36 8.70 -5.44 -7.22
N HIS A 37 8.77 -4.12 -7.28
CA HIS A 37 8.61 -3.24 -6.13
C HIS A 37 7.12 -2.99 -5.90
N TRP A 38 6.59 -3.52 -4.78
CA TRP A 38 5.19 -3.46 -4.45
C TRP A 38 4.97 -2.45 -3.33
N HIS A 39 4.52 -1.23 -3.68
CA HIS A 39 4.29 -0.12 -2.76
C HIS A 39 2.95 -0.29 -2.04
N LEU A 40 2.95 -1.12 -0.99
CA LEU A 40 1.74 -1.63 -0.34
C LEU A 40 1.08 -0.66 0.63
N THR A 41 1.81 0.37 1.07
CA THR A 41 1.31 1.33 2.06
C THR A 41 1.75 2.74 1.74
N ASP A 42 0.85 3.69 2.00
CA ASP A 42 1.11 5.11 1.89
C ASP A 42 0.06 5.88 2.71
N GLY A 43 0.19 7.20 2.87
CA GLY A 43 -0.72 8.02 3.66
C GLY A 43 -2.20 7.84 3.34
N VAL A 44 -2.53 7.53 2.09
CA VAL A 44 -3.93 7.43 1.63
C VAL A 44 -4.52 6.03 1.76
N ALA A 45 -3.71 4.98 1.91
CA ALA A 45 -4.22 3.64 2.15
C ALA A 45 -3.16 2.61 2.55
N TRP A 46 -3.59 1.66 3.38
CA TRP A 46 -2.86 0.46 3.78
C TRP A 46 -3.41 -0.76 3.04
N ARG A 47 -2.59 -1.47 2.25
CA ARG A 47 -3.08 -2.50 1.33
C ARG A 47 -2.75 -3.95 1.70
N ILE A 48 -2.11 -4.21 2.83
CA ILE A 48 -1.71 -5.57 3.22
C ILE A 48 -2.26 -5.95 4.59
N GLN A 49 -2.81 -7.16 4.71
CA GLN A 49 -3.31 -7.68 5.98
C GLN A 49 -2.16 -7.94 6.95
N ILE A 50 -2.28 -7.34 8.15
CA ILE A 50 -1.45 -7.63 9.32
C ILE A 50 -2.37 -8.19 10.40
N ASN A 51 -2.19 -9.45 10.75
CA ASN A 51 -3.09 -10.15 11.67
C ASN A 51 -3.12 -9.51 13.05
N LYS A 52 -1.97 -9.05 13.53
CA LYS A 52 -1.85 -8.37 14.82
C LYS A 52 -2.54 -7.01 14.85
N TYR A 53 -2.72 -6.38 13.68
CA TYR A 53 -3.29 -5.03 13.56
C TYR A 53 -4.45 -4.96 12.55
N PRO A 54 -5.60 -5.59 12.83
CA PRO A 54 -6.69 -5.73 11.87
C PRO A 54 -7.32 -4.40 11.43
N LEU A 55 -7.25 -3.33 12.25
CA LEU A 55 -7.79 -2.03 11.85
C LEU A 55 -7.03 -1.40 10.69
N LEU A 56 -5.78 -1.82 10.40
CA LEU A 56 -5.04 -1.35 9.23
C LEU A 56 -5.79 -1.65 7.93
N THR A 57 -6.45 -2.82 7.84
CA THR A 57 -7.24 -3.18 6.65
C THR A 57 -8.73 -2.89 6.81
N GLN A 58 -9.27 -2.95 8.02
CA GLN A 58 -10.68 -2.63 8.26
C GLN A 58 -10.99 -1.14 8.04
N ARG A 59 -10.07 -0.26 8.42
CA ARG A 59 -10.17 1.20 8.31
C ARG A 59 -9.14 1.78 7.36
N GLY A 60 -7.85 1.53 7.60
CA GLY A 60 -6.74 2.12 6.87
C GLY A 60 -6.69 1.76 5.38
N ALA A 61 -7.33 0.68 4.94
CA ALA A 61 -7.46 0.33 3.53
C ALA A 61 -8.57 1.08 2.79
N TRP A 62 -9.35 1.91 3.48
CA TRP A 62 -10.54 2.55 2.93
C TRP A 62 -10.50 4.06 3.18
N ARG A 63 -10.68 4.86 2.12
CA ARG A 63 -10.74 6.32 2.21
C ARG A 63 -12.04 6.86 1.63
N GLU A 64 -12.50 8.00 2.12
CA GLU A 64 -13.61 8.70 1.49
C GLU A 64 -13.23 9.11 0.06
N PHE A 65 -14.15 8.91 -0.85
CA PHE A 65 -14.01 9.27 -2.27
C PHE A 65 -14.18 10.78 -2.45
N ARG A 66 -13.23 11.55 -1.95
CA ARG A 66 -13.20 13.01 -2.02
C ARG A 66 -11.80 13.62 -1.90
N LEU A 67 -10.77 12.80 -1.82
CA LEU A 67 -9.41 13.30 -1.79
C LEU A 67 -9.05 13.94 -3.14
N ASP A 68 -8.14 14.89 -3.13
CA ASP A 68 -7.70 15.57 -4.35
C ASP A 68 -7.26 14.59 -5.44
N ILE A 69 -6.63 13.49 -5.07
CA ILE A 69 -6.23 12.45 -6.01
C ILE A 69 -7.43 11.84 -6.74
N ASP A 70 -8.54 11.56 -6.03
CA ASP A 70 -9.75 10.96 -6.60
C ASP A 70 -10.48 11.97 -7.50
N ILE A 71 -10.58 13.22 -7.04
CA ILE A 71 -11.18 14.33 -7.80
C ILE A 71 -10.37 14.63 -9.06
N ASN A 72 -9.05 14.59 -8.98
CA ASN A 72 -8.19 14.83 -10.14
C ASN A 72 -8.30 13.70 -11.16
N CYS A 73 -8.45 12.45 -10.74
CA CYS A 73 -8.75 11.33 -11.66
C CYS A 73 -10.06 11.57 -12.41
N GLU A 74 -11.13 11.98 -11.72
CA GLU A 74 -12.42 12.29 -12.37
C GLU A 74 -12.31 13.46 -13.34
N LYS A 75 -11.66 14.56 -12.95
CA LYS A 75 -11.43 15.73 -13.82
C LYS A 75 -10.62 15.37 -15.06
N ARG A 76 -9.55 14.59 -14.90
CA ARG A 76 -8.74 14.14 -16.04
C ARG A 76 -9.53 13.24 -16.97
N ALA A 77 -10.29 12.28 -16.43
CA ALA A 77 -11.13 11.40 -17.22
C ALA A 77 -12.11 12.20 -18.09
N GLN A 78 -12.70 13.27 -17.55
CA GLN A 78 -13.60 14.15 -18.29
C GLN A 78 -12.85 14.98 -19.35
N ASN A 79 -11.76 15.64 -18.98
CA ASN A 79 -11.01 16.52 -19.86
C ASN A 79 -10.36 15.79 -21.05
N GLU A 80 -9.88 14.57 -20.79
CA GLU A 80 -9.22 13.72 -21.79
C GLU A 80 -10.20 12.78 -22.51
N ASN A 81 -11.50 12.83 -22.15
CA ASN A 81 -12.53 11.88 -22.63
C ASN A 81 -12.04 10.43 -22.51
N ASN A 82 -11.37 10.13 -21.41
CA ASN A 82 -10.75 8.83 -21.15
C ASN A 82 -11.30 8.17 -19.88
N PRO A 83 -12.31 7.29 -19.99
CA PRO A 83 -12.92 6.63 -18.85
C PRO A 83 -11.99 5.67 -18.13
N THR A 84 -10.84 5.27 -18.71
CA THR A 84 -9.87 4.38 -18.05
C THR A 84 -9.14 5.05 -16.88
N LEU A 85 -9.20 6.38 -16.80
CA LEU A 85 -8.66 7.15 -15.68
C LEU A 85 -9.59 7.18 -14.46
N LEU A 86 -10.83 6.71 -14.59
CA LEU A 86 -11.76 6.60 -13.46
C LEU A 86 -11.36 5.45 -12.53
N LEU A 87 -11.49 5.68 -11.24
CA LEU A 87 -11.32 4.61 -10.26
C LEU A 87 -12.42 3.55 -10.44
N PRO A 88 -12.07 2.25 -10.47
CA PRO A 88 -13.02 1.19 -10.71
C PRO A 88 -14.12 1.15 -9.64
N THR A 89 -15.38 1.16 -10.06
CA THR A 89 -16.54 1.14 -9.16
C THR A 89 -16.63 -0.11 -8.29
N LYS A 90 -16.02 -1.22 -8.73
CA LYS A 90 -15.92 -2.48 -7.96
C LYS A 90 -15.17 -2.32 -6.63
N TYR A 91 -14.32 -1.28 -6.50
CA TYR A 91 -13.57 -0.96 -5.28
C TYR A 91 -14.22 0.15 -4.45
N ILE A 92 -15.46 0.52 -4.77
CA ILE A 92 -16.22 1.52 -4.03
C ILE A 92 -17.32 0.82 -3.23
N ARG A 93 -17.28 0.99 -1.91
CA ARG A 93 -18.37 0.57 -1.02
C ARG A 93 -19.12 1.78 -0.46
N LYS A 94 -20.38 1.58 -0.12
CA LYS A 94 -21.18 2.58 0.61
C LYS A 94 -21.29 2.16 2.07
N GLU A 95 -20.94 3.07 2.95
CA GLU A 95 -20.99 2.84 4.39
C GLU A 95 -21.46 4.13 5.09
N ASN A 96 -22.54 4.05 5.86
CA ASN A 96 -23.14 5.21 6.58
C ASN A 96 -23.36 6.44 5.66
N GLY A 97 -23.86 6.22 4.43
CA GLY A 97 -24.10 7.29 3.45
C GLY A 97 -22.85 7.84 2.75
N ARG A 98 -21.65 7.34 3.10
CA ARG A 98 -20.37 7.74 2.48
C ARG A 98 -19.96 6.75 1.41
N ARG A 99 -19.30 7.23 0.37
CA ARG A 99 -18.62 6.40 -0.63
C ARG A 99 -17.16 6.22 -0.17
N LEU A 100 -16.75 4.97 0.02
CA LEU A 100 -15.40 4.63 0.40
C LEU A 100 -14.73 3.88 -0.75
N TYR A 101 -13.57 4.35 -1.19
CA TYR A 101 -12.71 3.66 -2.13
C TYR A 101 -11.65 2.89 -1.38
N GLY A 102 -11.43 1.64 -1.77
CA GLY A 102 -10.41 0.84 -1.12
C GLY A 102 -10.34 -0.60 -1.58
N GLY A 103 -9.59 -1.36 -0.80
CA GLY A 103 -9.27 -2.77 -1.00
C GLY A 103 -7.95 -3.08 -0.30
N PHE A 104 -7.68 -4.34 -0.09
CA PHE A 104 -6.42 -4.81 0.48
C PHE A 104 -6.17 -6.24 0.04
N TYR A 105 -4.95 -6.71 0.23
CA TYR A 105 -4.57 -8.10 0.01
C TYR A 105 -4.55 -8.84 1.34
N THR A 106 -5.21 -9.98 1.40
CA THR A 106 -5.06 -10.94 2.49
C THR A 106 -3.66 -11.56 2.43
N GLN A 107 -3.19 -12.14 3.54
CA GLN A 107 -1.88 -12.81 3.54
C GLN A 107 -1.81 -13.96 2.54
N ASP A 108 -2.91 -14.65 2.29
CA ASP A 108 -2.95 -15.74 1.32
C ASP A 108 -2.89 -15.23 -0.13
N GLU A 109 -3.56 -14.11 -0.43
CA GLU A 109 -3.44 -13.41 -1.71
C GLU A 109 -2.01 -12.89 -1.95
N VAL A 110 -1.35 -12.36 -0.91
CA VAL A 110 0.06 -11.96 -0.99
C VAL A 110 0.95 -13.15 -1.35
N LYS A 111 0.79 -14.28 -0.64
CA LYS A 111 1.54 -15.52 -0.92
C LYS A 111 1.27 -16.03 -2.35
N GLU A 112 0.04 -15.86 -2.84
CA GLU A 112 -0.33 -16.22 -4.20
C GLU A 112 0.44 -15.37 -5.23
N VAL A 113 0.46 -14.04 -5.05
CA VAL A 113 1.21 -13.12 -5.92
C VAL A 113 2.71 -13.41 -5.89
N VAL A 114 3.28 -13.63 -4.70
CA VAL A 114 4.70 -13.97 -4.53
C VAL A 114 5.06 -15.25 -5.27
N ARG A 115 4.26 -16.32 -5.12
CA ARG A 115 4.47 -17.58 -5.88
C ARG A 115 4.35 -17.38 -7.38
N TYR A 116 3.37 -16.58 -7.81
CA TYR A 116 3.15 -16.28 -9.22
C TYR A 116 4.33 -15.52 -9.83
N ALA A 117 4.91 -14.58 -9.10
CA ALA A 117 6.12 -13.85 -9.49
C ALA A 117 7.35 -14.79 -9.56
N ALA A 118 7.53 -15.65 -8.55
CA ALA A 118 8.67 -16.57 -8.45
C ALA A 118 8.76 -17.52 -9.65
N ILE A 119 7.62 -18.07 -10.13
CA ILE A 119 7.58 -18.93 -11.32
C ILE A 119 8.08 -18.20 -12.59
N ARG A 120 8.02 -16.85 -12.59
CA ARG A 120 8.48 -15.98 -13.69
C ARG A 120 9.89 -15.46 -13.50
N GLY A 121 10.59 -15.89 -12.43
CA GLY A 121 11.91 -15.37 -12.09
C GLY A 121 11.90 -13.92 -11.64
N ILE A 122 10.79 -13.48 -11.02
CA ILE A 122 10.61 -12.13 -10.49
C ILE A 122 10.59 -12.21 -8.97
N ASP A 123 11.49 -11.49 -8.32
CA ASP A 123 11.51 -11.30 -6.88
C ASP A 123 10.59 -10.13 -6.50
N VAL A 124 9.81 -10.31 -5.43
CA VAL A 124 8.90 -9.29 -4.93
C VAL A 124 9.52 -8.57 -3.74
N ILE A 125 9.62 -7.25 -3.86
CA ILE A 125 10.15 -6.35 -2.85
C ILE A 125 8.99 -5.56 -2.27
N PRO A 126 8.53 -5.91 -1.05
CA PRO A 126 7.46 -5.15 -0.40
C PRO A 126 7.99 -3.80 0.06
N GLU A 127 7.19 -2.75 -0.10
CA GLU A 127 7.41 -1.49 0.57
C GLU A 127 6.33 -1.25 1.62
N ILE A 128 6.80 -0.98 2.84
CA ILE A 128 5.98 -0.53 3.96
C ILE A 128 6.56 0.81 4.40
N ASP A 129 5.92 1.88 3.96
CA ASP A 129 6.43 3.23 4.19
C ASP A 129 6.19 3.67 5.64
N MET A 130 7.27 3.99 6.32
CA MET A 130 7.31 4.48 7.69
C MET A 130 8.56 5.35 7.88
N PRO A 131 8.53 6.38 8.73
CA PRO A 131 7.45 6.84 9.62
C PRO A 131 6.50 7.86 9.01
N GLY A 132 6.81 8.44 7.86
CA GLY A 132 5.95 9.32 7.07
C GLY A 132 4.97 8.53 6.22
N HIS A 133 4.12 9.24 5.46
CA HIS A 133 3.11 8.62 4.61
C HIS A 133 2.26 7.55 5.32
N PHE A 134 1.96 7.79 6.60
CA PHE A 134 1.33 6.81 7.49
C PHE A 134 -0.04 7.27 8.03
N TRP A 135 -0.65 8.28 7.43
CA TRP A 135 -1.93 8.83 7.90
C TRP A 135 -3.03 7.75 8.00
N CYS A 136 -3.15 6.86 7.04
CA CYS A 136 -4.12 5.77 7.07
C CYS A 136 -3.94 4.86 8.31
N GLY A 137 -2.70 4.61 8.71
CA GLY A 137 -2.36 3.80 9.87
C GLY A 137 -2.58 4.55 11.20
N THR A 138 -2.22 5.82 11.27
CA THR A 138 -2.46 6.64 12.47
C THR A 138 -3.95 6.96 12.66
N GLN A 139 -4.75 7.05 11.59
CA GLN A 139 -6.21 7.09 11.70
C GLN A 139 -6.79 5.77 12.26
N ALA A 140 -6.19 4.64 11.94
CA ALA A 140 -6.60 3.35 12.49
C ALA A 140 -6.15 3.17 13.96
N TYR A 141 -4.95 3.67 14.30
CA TYR A 141 -4.31 3.57 15.62
C TYR A 141 -3.73 4.93 16.07
N PRO A 142 -4.57 5.86 16.54
CA PRO A 142 -4.15 7.25 16.84
C PRO A 142 -3.01 7.38 17.86
N LEU A 143 -2.89 6.43 18.79
CA LEU A 143 -1.82 6.42 19.79
C LEU A 143 -0.41 6.31 19.22
N LEU A 144 -0.28 5.87 17.94
CA LEU A 144 1.00 5.77 17.24
C LEU A 144 1.51 7.14 16.77
N SER A 145 0.64 8.15 16.60
CA SER A 145 1.06 9.52 16.27
C SER A 145 1.60 10.27 17.50
N CYS A 146 2.45 11.26 17.29
CA CYS A 146 3.03 12.03 18.40
C CYS A 146 1.98 12.79 19.21
N GLY A 147 1.00 13.40 18.55
CA GLY A 147 -0.10 14.12 19.21
C GLY A 147 -1.23 13.23 19.69
N GLN A 148 -1.20 11.94 19.41
CA GLN A 148 -2.30 10.98 19.66
C GLN A 148 -3.62 11.39 18.98
N ASP A 149 -3.54 12.24 17.98
CA ASP A 149 -4.65 12.82 17.22
C ASP A 149 -4.91 12.09 15.88
N GLY A 150 -4.14 11.04 15.63
CA GLY A 150 -4.21 10.27 14.40
C GLY A 150 -3.59 10.97 13.19
N ASN A 151 -2.81 12.04 13.39
CA ASN A 151 -2.06 12.68 12.31
C ASN A 151 -0.69 12.02 12.08
N ASP A 152 -0.21 12.13 10.87
CA ASP A 152 1.13 11.73 10.45
C ASP A 152 2.19 12.65 11.06
N PRO A 153 3.42 12.19 11.32
CA PRO A 153 3.94 10.83 11.15
C PRO A 153 3.80 9.93 12.39
N LEU A 154 4.28 8.69 12.27
CA LEU A 154 4.51 7.81 13.42
C LEU A 154 5.47 8.45 14.42
N CYS A 155 5.17 8.35 15.70
CA CYS A 155 6.02 8.88 16.78
C CYS A 155 7.08 7.87 17.18
N LEU A 156 8.26 7.91 16.56
CA LEU A 156 9.34 6.96 16.79
C LEU A 156 9.94 7.05 18.21
N GLY A 157 9.66 8.11 18.96
CA GLY A 157 10.06 8.23 20.36
C GLY A 157 9.24 7.38 21.35
N LYS A 158 8.20 6.67 20.88
CA LYS A 158 7.36 5.83 21.74
C LYS A 158 7.70 4.35 21.56
N GLU A 159 7.90 3.62 22.66
CA GLU A 159 8.10 2.16 22.61
C GLU A 159 6.93 1.43 21.94
N LEU A 160 5.69 1.88 22.16
CA LEU A 160 4.50 1.37 21.48
C LEU A 160 4.65 1.40 19.95
N THR A 161 5.20 2.49 19.40
CA THR A 161 5.42 2.64 17.96
C THR A 161 6.50 1.71 17.47
N LEU A 162 7.60 1.57 18.23
CA LEU A 162 8.67 0.65 17.88
C LEU A 162 8.20 -0.81 17.93
N GLU A 163 7.37 -1.16 18.92
CA GLU A 163 6.73 -2.47 19.00
C GLU A 163 5.80 -2.71 17.79
N PHE A 164 5.01 -1.71 17.41
CA PHE A 164 4.17 -1.77 16.23
C PHE A 164 5.01 -2.07 14.97
N CYS A 165 6.06 -1.30 14.74
CA CYS A 165 6.95 -1.49 13.58
C CYS A 165 7.55 -2.90 13.56
N ARG A 166 8.09 -3.38 14.70
CA ARG A 166 8.65 -4.75 14.81
C ARG A 166 7.61 -5.81 14.44
N ASN A 167 6.39 -5.70 14.97
CA ASN A 167 5.33 -6.67 14.72
C ASN A 167 4.88 -6.67 13.25
N VAL A 168 4.76 -5.49 12.63
CA VAL A 168 4.44 -5.39 11.19
C VAL A 168 5.52 -6.07 10.37
N TRP A 169 6.79 -5.71 10.57
CA TRP A 169 7.90 -6.29 9.82
C TRP A 169 8.07 -7.79 10.05
N GLN A 170 7.76 -8.30 11.25
CA GLN A 170 7.73 -9.74 11.51
C GLN A 170 6.76 -10.49 10.59
N GLU A 171 5.54 -9.97 10.38
CA GLU A 171 4.56 -10.60 9.48
C GLU A 171 4.98 -10.42 8.01
N ILE A 172 5.50 -9.25 7.63
CA ILE A 172 5.99 -9.00 6.27
C ILE A 172 7.11 -9.97 5.89
N PHE A 173 8.11 -10.17 6.73
CA PHE A 173 9.22 -11.10 6.44
C PHE A 173 8.81 -12.57 6.34
N GLN A 174 7.66 -12.95 6.92
CA GLN A 174 7.08 -14.30 6.72
C GLN A 174 6.39 -14.46 5.36
N LEU A 175 5.96 -13.35 4.75
CA LEU A 175 5.21 -13.36 3.49
C LEU A 175 6.13 -13.21 2.27
N PHE A 176 7.25 -12.52 2.42
CA PHE A 176 8.16 -12.17 1.33
C PHE A 176 9.53 -12.84 1.54
N PRO A 177 9.85 -13.88 0.77
CA PRO A 177 11.08 -14.67 0.96
C PRO A 177 12.35 -14.02 0.38
N TYR A 178 12.20 -12.91 -0.37
CA TYR A 178 13.35 -12.21 -0.95
C TYR A 178 14.13 -11.44 0.11
N GLU A 179 15.44 -11.28 -0.09
CA GLU A 179 16.37 -10.70 0.90
C GLU A 179 16.23 -9.18 1.09
N TYR A 180 15.52 -8.49 0.19
CA TYR A 180 15.32 -7.04 0.26
C TYR A 180 13.87 -6.69 0.53
N ALA A 181 13.69 -5.67 1.38
CA ALA A 181 12.45 -4.94 1.59
C ALA A 181 12.72 -3.44 1.53
N HIS A 182 11.76 -2.66 1.10
CA HIS A 182 11.85 -1.20 1.05
C HIS A 182 11.10 -0.62 2.25
N ILE A 183 11.76 0.26 3.00
CA ILE A 183 11.21 0.84 4.25
C ILE A 183 10.54 2.20 4.04
N GLY A 184 10.56 2.74 2.83
CA GLY A 184 10.12 4.10 2.54
C GLY A 184 11.04 5.13 3.19
N GLY A 185 10.45 6.00 4.02
CA GLY A 185 11.20 6.97 4.83
C GLY A 185 11.33 8.33 4.19
N ASP A 186 10.62 8.58 3.10
CA ASP A 186 10.60 9.84 2.39
C ASP A 186 9.64 10.86 3.02
N GLU A 187 9.88 12.14 2.75
CA GLU A 187 9.03 13.30 3.03
C GLU A 187 8.50 13.40 4.47
N VAL A 188 9.29 12.97 5.47
CA VAL A 188 8.85 12.93 6.88
C VAL A 188 8.82 14.33 7.49
N ASP A 189 7.64 14.80 7.91
CA ASP A 189 7.52 16.00 8.73
C ASP A 189 7.93 15.69 10.18
N ARG A 190 9.09 16.23 10.59
CA ARG A 190 9.67 16.06 11.93
C ARG A 190 9.28 17.15 12.91
N SER A 191 8.45 18.11 12.52
CA SER A 191 8.07 19.27 13.35
C SER A 191 7.34 18.86 14.64
N ARG A 192 6.78 17.64 14.69
CA ARG A 192 6.02 17.09 15.81
C ARG A 192 6.76 16.04 16.64
N TRP A 193 8.01 15.81 16.35
CA TRP A 193 8.88 14.85 17.08
C TRP A 193 9.51 15.47 18.32
#